data_834e89e67bae194f3b400a2f3f24ebdc
#
_entry.id   834e89e67bae194f3b400a2f3f24ebdc
#
_cell.length_a   1.000
_cell.length_b   1.000
_cell.length_c   1.000
_cell.angle_alpha   90.00
_cell.angle_beta   90.00
_cell.angle_gamma   90.00
#
_symmetry.space_group_name_H-M   'P 1'
#
loop_
_entity.id
_entity.type
_entity.pdbx_description
1 polymer ?
#
loop_
_entity_poly.entity_id
_entity_poly.type
_entity_poly.pdbx_seq_one_letter_code
_entity_poly.pdbx_strand_id
1 'polypeptide(L)'
;MILIEDLQTTEAGNRWANALKLLTVYGLRPVELTCLHVKQTPKGKKYLFCSYQKRSGRGLTKPRELEPLPIDGTDWKLLSLFEAGLLELPKLSAEGNGVAEQIRKYLERRSAWISLKAKVAARNEELGIYSFRHSYSVRGHRAGIDSGSMANAMGHSLDVHNSEYPYSTNETTQSAFDRARNLSVIT
;
A
#
# COMPACT_ATOMS: atom_id res chain seq x y z
N MET A 1 11.52 -2.74 -5.98
CA MET A 1 12.73 -3.32 -5.39
C MET A 1 13.89 -2.33 -5.43
N ILE A 2 14.42 -1.93 -6.58
CA ILE A 2 15.61 -1.04 -6.74
C ILE A 2 15.59 0.20 -5.83
N LEU A 3 14.46 0.91 -5.70
CA LEU A 3 14.37 2.09 -4.82
C LEU A 3 14.55 1.72 -3.34
N ILE A 4 13.98 0.62 -2.90
CA ILE A 4 14.07 0.17 -1.49
C ILE A 4 15.50 -0.26 -1.17
N GLU A 5 16.16 -0.97 -2.07
CA GLU A 5 17.54 -1.41 -1.95
C GLU A 5 18.50 -0.20 -1.91
N ASP A 6 18.30 0.79 -2.78
CA ASP A 6 19.09 2.03 -2.80
C ASP A 6 18.99 2.79 -1.46
N LEU A 7 17.81 2.83 -0.84
CA LEU A 7 17.59 3.49 0.44
C LEU A 7 18.24 2.74 1.62
N GLN A 8 18.39 1.43 1.56
CA GLN A 8 18.89 0.60 2.66
C GLN A 8 20.41 0.71 2.89
N THR A 9 21.10 1.61 2.23
CA THR A 9 22.54 1.83 2.36
C THR A 9 22.95 2.62 3.60
N THR A 10 21.98 3.25 4.29
CA THR A 10 22.20 4.03 5.51
C THR A 10 21.09 3.77 6.53
N GLU A 11 21.36 4.01 7.82
CA GLU A 11 20.35 3.87 8.88
C GLU A 11 19.14 4.77 8.65
N ALA A 12 19.36 6.05 8.32
CA ALA A 12 18.28 6.96 7.96
C ALA A 12 17.50 6.47 6.73
N GLY A 13 18.19 5.96 5.72
CA GLY A 13 17.58 5.37 4.53
C GLY A 13 16.76 4.13 4.84
N ASN A 14 17.22 3.26 5.76
CA ASN A 14 16.46 2.10 6.23
C ASN A 14 15.10 2.48 6.82
N ARG A 15 15.03 3.55 7.63
CA ARG A 15 13.76 4.04 8.18
C ARG A 15 12.79 4.45 7.08
N TRP A 16 13.25 5.14 6.04
CA TRP A 16 12.43 5.51 4.89
C TRP A 16 12.05 4.30 4.04
N ALA A 17 12.98 3.35 3.83
CA ALA A 17 12.68 2.09 3.15
C ALA A 17 11.57 1.32 3.88
N ASN A 18 11.60 1.26 5.21
CA ASN A 18 10.55 0.63 6.01
C ASN A 18 9.20 1.31 5.85
N ALA A 19 9.17 2.65 5.81
CA ALA A 19 7.94 3.39 5.51
C ALA A 19 7.38 3.03 4.12
N LEU A 20 8.22 2.98 3.09
CA LEU A 20 7.80 2.60 1.73
C LEU A 20 7.34 1.14 1.63
N LYS A 21 7.99 0.22 2.34
CA LYS A 21 7.55 -1.18 2.43
C LYS A 21 6.14 -1.28 3.00
N LEU A 22 5.87 -0.59 4.10
CA LEU A 22 4.52 -0.54 4.70
C LEU A 22 3.48 0.05 3.75
N LEU A 23 3.78 1.19 3.11
CA LEU A 23 2.88 1.81 2.12
C LEU A 23 2.54 0.83 0.99
N THR A 24 3.54 0.09 0.52
CA THR A 24 3.37 -0.80 -0.63
C THR A 24 2.66 -2.10 -0.26
N VAL A 25 3.06 -2.75 0.84
CA VAL A 25 2.53 -4.07 1.23
C VAL A 25 1.11 -3.98 1.77
N TYR A 26 0.76 -2.88 2.45
CA TYR A 26 -0.56 -2.71 3.07
C TYR A 26 -1.44 -1.68 2.37
N GLY A 27 -0.99 -1.08 1.28
CA GLY A 27 -1.76 -0.09 0.53
C GLY A 27 -2.13 1.16 1.34
N LEU A 28 -1.27 1.58 2.28
CA LEU A 28 -1.56 2.66 3.21
C LEU A 28 -1.59 4.03 2.52
N ARG A 29 -2.40 4.95 3.07
CA ARG A 29 -2.19 6.38 2.86
C ARG A 29 -0.94 6.82 3.65
N PRO A 30 -0.15 7.78 3.16
CA PRO A 30 1.03 8.25 3.88
C PRO A 30 0.77 8.58 5.36
N VAL A 31 -0.31 9.30 5.67
CA VAL A 31 -0.68 9.68 7.04
C VAL A 31 -0.98 8.46 7.93
N GLU A 32 -1.41 7.34 7.37
CA GLU A 32 -1.75 6.13 8.13
C GLU A 32 -0.52 5.49 8.80
N LEU A 33 0.70 5.80 8.32
CA LEU A 33 1.95 5.38 8.97
C LEU A 33 2.08 5.86 10.42
N THR A 34 1.42 6.96 10.78
CA THR A 34 1.43 7.51 12.15
C THR A 34 0.37 6.88 13.07
N CYS A 35 -0.47 5.97 12.55
CA CYS A 35 -1.63 5.43 13.24
C CYS A 35 -1.64 3.88 13.26
N LEU A 36 -0.46 3.26 13.22
CA LEU A 36 -0.31 1.80 13.18
C LEU A 36 -0.18 1.21 14.57
N HIS A 37 -0.84 0.09 14.79
CA HIS A 37 -0.80 -0.69 16.03
C HIS A 37 -0.75 -2.19 15.72
N VAL A 38 -0.18 -2.99 16.61
CA VAL A 38 -0.36 -4.45 16.59
C VAL A 38 -1.58 -4.79 17.43
N LYS A 39 -2.47 -5.59 16.88
CA LYS A 39 -3.61 -6.18 17.60
C LYS A 39 -3.58 -7.71 17.46
N GLN A 40 -4.39 -8.36 18.27
CA GLN A 40 -4.50 -9.81 18.30
C GLN A 40 -5.97 -10.22 18.26
N THR A 41 -6.29 -11.23 17.46
CA THR A 41 -7.62 -11.84 17.46
C THR A 41 -7.83 -12.68 18.73
N PRO A 42 -9.08 -13.04 19.11
CA PRO A 42 -9.36 -13.97 20.21
C PRO A 42 -8.66 -15.32 20.05
N LYS A 43 -8.33 -15.74 18.83
CA LYS A 43 -7.60 -16.98 18.51
C LYS A 43 -6.08 -16.83 18.53
N GLY A 44 -5.56 -15.68 18.95
CA GLY A 44 -4.12 -15.44 19.08
C GLY A 44 -3.41 -14.97 17.80
N LYS A 45 -4.09 -14.87 16.64
CA LYS A 45 -3.48 -14.35 15.40
C LYS A 45 -3.23 -12.86 15.54
N LYS A 46 -1.97 -12.42 15.38
CA LYS A 46 -1.56 -11.03 15.39
C LYS A 46 -1.70 -10.41 13.99
N TYR A 47 -2.00 -9.10 13.95
CA TYR A 47 -2.15 -8.33 12.72
C TYR A 47 -1.84 -6.85 12.94
N LEU A 48 -1.47 -6.14 11.88
CA LEU A 48 -1.40 -4.68 11.91
C LEU A 48 -2.80 -4.07 11.79
N PHE A 49 -3.04 -3.05 12.60
CA PHE A 49 -4.28 -2.31 12.66
C PHE A 49 -4.02 -0.83 12.43
N CYS A 50 -4.83 -0.18 11.59
CA CYS A 50 -4.79 1.25 11.35
C CYS A 50 -5.95 1.93 12.09
N SER A 51 -5.62 2.81 13.04
CA SER A 51 -6.61 3.59 13.80
C SER A 51 -7.00 4.90 13.12
N TYR A 52 -6.40 5.25 11.98
CA TYR A 52 -6.67 6.49 11.27
C TYR A 52 -8.13 6.60 10.81
N GLN A 53 -8.72 7.77 11.03
CA GLN A 53 -10.05 8.13 10.57
C GLN A 53 -9.99 9.43 9.76
N LYS A 54 -10.30 9.35 8.47
CA LYS A 54 -10.43 10.52 7.61
C LYS A 54 -11.85 11.05 7.69
N ARG A 55 -12.01 12.33 8.02
CA ARG A 55 -13.29 13.03 7.88
C ARG A 55 -13.51 13.42 6.41
N SER A 56 -14.67 13.14 5.88
CA SER A 56 -15.11 13.56 4.56
C SER A 56 -16.55 14.05 4.66
N GLY A 57 -17.10 14.66 3.61
CA GLY A 57 -18.53 15.05 3.55
C GLY A 57 -19.50 13.88 3.75
N ARG A 58 -19.04 12.63 3.64
CA ARG A 58 -19.81 11.39 3.87
C ARG A 58 -19.56 10.75 5.25
N GLY A 59 -18.88 11.44 6.18
CA GLY A 59 -18.58 10.97 7.54
C GLY A 59 -17.12 10.57 7.74
N LEU A 60 -16.87 9.76 8.79
CA LEU A 60 -15.53 9.27 9.15
C LEU A 60 -15.28 7.90 8.53
N THR A 61 -14.07 7.70 7.98
CA THR A 61 -13.63 6.35 7.61
C THR A 61 -13.46 5.49 8.88
N LYS A 62 -13.64 4.18 8.75
CA LYS A 62 -13.50 3.27 9.90
C LYS A 62 -12.03 2.86 10.08
N PRO A 63 -11.55 2.74 11.34
CA PRO A 63 -10.34 2.00 11.64
C PRO A 63 -10.45 0.56 11.09
N ARG A 64 -9.31 -0.05 10.72
CA ARG A 64 -9.35 -1.35 10.05
C ARG A 64 -8.15 -2.23 10.35
N GLU A 65 -8.35 -3.53 10.24
CA GLU A 65 -7.30 -4.51 10.05
C GLU A 65 -6.61 -4.28 8.70
N LEU A 66 -5.30 -4.52 8.64
CA LEU A 66 -4.50 -4.33 7.43
C LEU A 66 -4.16 -5.69 6.83
N GLU A 67 -4.50 -5.87 5.57
CA GLU A 67 -4.25 -7.09 4.81
C GLU A 67 -2.97 -6.93 3.97
N PRO A 68 -1.92 -7.75 4.20
CA PRO A 68 -0.69 -7.64 3.44
C PRO A 68 -0.79 -8.27 2.06
N LEU A 69 -0.31 -7.58 1.04
CA LEU A 69 -0.05 -8.14 -0.29
C LEU A 69 1.46 -8.02 -0.58
N PRO A 70 2.22 -9.12 -0.48
CA PRO A 70 3.65 -9.14 -0.79
C PRO A 70 3.94 -8.69 -2.23
N ILE A 71 5.17 -8.23 -2.47
CA ILE A 71 5.66 -7.90 -3.81
C ILE A 71 6.55 -9.05 -4.27
N ASP A 72 6.22 -9.63 -5.43
CA ASP A 72 7.01 -10.70 -6.06
C ASP A 72 7.40 -11.83 -5.10
N GLY A 73 6.47 -12.21 -4.19
CA GLY A 73 6.70 -13.26 -3.20
C GLY A 73 7.64 -12.87 -2.05
N THR A 74 8.12 -11.62 -2.00
CA THR A 74 9.02 -11.15 -0.95
C THR A 74 8.26 -10.92 0.35
N ASP A 75 8.62 -11.66 1.40
CA ASP A 75 8.12 -11.44 2.74
C ASP A 75 9.16 -10.70 3.60
N TRP A 76 8.94 -9.41 3.83
CA TRP A 76 9.80 -8.57 4.67
C TRP A 76 9.55 -8.72 6.17
N LYS A 77 8.69 -9.65 6.61
CA LYS A 77 8.34 -9.89 8.02
C LYS A 77 7.87 -8.62 8.75
N LEU A 78 7.19 -7.70 8.05
CA LEU A 78 6.88 -6.36 8.55
C LEU A 78 6.08 -6.38 9.85
N LEU A 79 5.10 -7.28 9.99
CA LEU A 79 4.33 -7.43 11.22
C LEU A 79 5.22 -7.82 12.40
N SER A 80 6.06 -8.85 12.24
CA SER A 80 6.93 -9.35 13.29
C SER A 80 7.99 -8.32 13.69
N LEU A 81 8.58 -7.63 12.71
CA LEU A 81 9.54 -6.55 12.97
C LEU A 81 8.90 -5.35 13.66
N PHE A 82 7.69 -4.97 13.26
CA PHE A 82 6.94 -3.87 13.88
C PHE A 82 6.57 -4.22 15.34
N GLU A 83 6.09 -5.41 15.57
CA GLU A 83 5.75 -5.91 16.92
C GLU A 83 6.98 -5.94 17.85
N ALA A 84 8.12 -6.39 17.34
CA ALA A 84 9.37 -6.43 18.09
C ALA A 84 10.01 -5.05 18.30
N GLY A 85 9.43 -3.96 17.76
CA GLY A 85 10.05 -2.63 17.81
C GLY A 85 11.31 -2.48 16.95
N LEU A 86 11.56 -3.45 16.06
CA LEU A 86 12.74 -3.47 15.17
C LEU A 86 12.51 -2.79 13.82
N LEU A 87 11.25 -2.47 13.50
CA LEU A 87 10.88 -1.74 12.29
C LEU A 87 10.83 -0.24 12.60
N GLU A 88 11.99 0.39 12.56
CA GLU A 88 12.08 1.84 12.77
C GLU A 88 11.51 2.60 11.58
N LEU A 89 10.75 3.65 11.88
CA LEU A 89 10.22 4.61 10.91
C LEU A 89 10.91 5.97 11.06
N PRO A 90 10.94 6.79 10.00
CA PRO A 90 11.39 8.17 10.14
C PRO A 90 10.43 8.93 11.07
N LYS A 91 10.89 10.04 11.64
CA LYS A 91 10.01 10.94 12.41
C LYS A 91 8.98 11.55 11.46
N LEU A 92 7.74 11.10 11.54
CA LEU A 92 6.62 11.55 10.72
C LEU A 92 5.67 12.40 11.56
N SER A 93 5.17 13.48 10.97
CA SER A 93 4.15 14.33 11.57
C SER A 93 2.97 14.49 10.61
N ALA A 94 1.77 14.35 11.13
CA ALA A 94 0.54 14.64 10.38
C ALA A 94 0.26 16.16 10.29
N GLU A 95 1.00 16.97 11.03
CA GLU A 95 0.88 18.43 11.05
C GLU A 95 1.57 19.10 9.85
N GLY A 96 1.23 20.35 9.61
CA GLY A 96 1.77 21.16 8.53
C GLY A 96 1.45 20.56 7.16
N ASN A 97 2.46 20.36 6.33
CA ASN A 97 2.31 19.80 4.98
C ASN A 97 2.06 18.27 4.97
N GLY A 98 2.04 17.65 6.15
CA GLY A 98 1.70 16.25 6.34
C GLY A 98 2.77 15.24 5.89
N VAL A 99 2.47 13.97 6.16
CA VAL A 99 3.39 12.84 5.94
C VAL A 99 3.74 12.65 4.45
N ALA A 100 2.77 12.83 3.55
CA ALA A 100 3.00 12.67 2.11
C ALA A 100 4.09 13.62 1.60
N GLU A 101 4.06 14.87 2.05
CA GLU A 101 5.05 15.88 1.67
C GLU A 101 6.43 15.56 2.25
N GLN A 102 6.50 15.03 3.46
CA GLN A 102 7.77 14.61 4.08
C GLN A 102 8.42 13.48 3.26
N ILE A 103 7.63 12.48 2.86
CA ILE A 103 8.09 11.38 1.98
C ILE A 103 8.53 11.95 0.63
N ARG A 104 7.72 12.83 0.01
CA ARG A 104 8.03 13.45 -1.27
C ARG A 104 9.38 14.17 -1.23
N LYS A 105 9.57 15.08 -0.26
CA LYS A 105 10.81 15.84 -0.09
C LYS A 105 12.03 14.96 0.14
N TYR A 106 11.86 13.85 0.85
CA TYR A 106 12.94 12.90 1.04
C TYR A 106 13.31 12.19 -0.27
N LEU A 107 12.32 11.67 -1.00
CA LEU A 107 12.54 10.92 -2.24
C LEU A 107 13.06 11.79 -3.39
N GLU A 108 12.65 13.05 -3.50
CA GLU A 108 13.12 13.98 -4.53
C GLU A 108 14.63 14.29 -4.47
N ARG A 109 15.28 13.91 -3.38
CA ARG A 109 16.73 14.00 -3.21
C ARG A 109 17.46 12.70 -3.53
N ARG A 110 16.77 11.66 -4.01
CA ARG A 110 17.32 10.33 -4.27
C ARG A 110 17.41 10.09 -5.76
N SER A 111 18.63 9.75 -6.22
CA SER A 111 18.91 9.51 -7.64
C SER A 111 18.03 8.39 -8.21
N ALA A 112 17.83 7.31 -7.45
CA ALA A 112 16.96 6.20 -7.83
C ALA A 112 15.51 6.65 -8.06
N TRP A 113 14.97 7.53 -7.21
CA TRP A 113 13.63 8.08 -7.37
C TRP A 113 13.52 8.99 -8.59
N ILE A 114 14.48 9.89 -8.77
CA ILE A 114 14.54 10.80 -9.93
C ILE A 114 14.61 10.00 -11.23
N SER A 115 15.46 8.99 -11.28
CA SER A 115 15.61 8.10 -12.43
C SER A 115 14.31 7.32 -12.72
N LEU A 116 13.62 6.85 -11.67
CA LEU A 116 12.35 6.15 -11.81
C LEU A 116 11.26 7.07 -12.33
N LYS A 117 11.15 8.31 -11.83
CA LYS A 117 10.22 9.32 -12.34
C LYS A 117 10.45 9.60 -13.83
N ALA A 118 11.70 9.77 -14.24
CA ALA A 118 12.03 10.01 -15.64
C ALA A 118 11.60 8.84 -16.55
N LYS A 119 11.82 7.59 -16.11
CA LYS A 119 11.37 6.39 -16.85
C LYS A 119 9.87 6.30 -16.98
N VAL A 120 9.12 6.68 -15.95
CA VAL A 120 7.66 6.67 -15.95
C VAL A 120 7.12 7.79 -16.82
N ALA A 121 7.68 8.99 -16.72
CA ALA A 121 7.31 10.14 -17.55
C ALA A 121 7.53 9.89 -19.07
N ALA A 122 8.55 9.12 -19.44
CA ALA A 122 8.79 8.72 -20.82
C ALA A 122 7.67 7.83 -21.41
N ARG A 123 6.77 7.30 -20.57
CA ARG A 123 5.57 6.54 -20.96
C ARG A 123 4.28 7.36 -20.87
N ASN A 124 4.38 8.67 -20.69
CA ASN A 124 3.25 9.57 -20.41
C ASN A 124 2.48 9.17 -19.12
N GLU A 125 3.17 8.59 -18.15
CA GLU A 125 2.62 8.21 -16.86
C GLU A 125 3.20 9.10 -15.75
N GLU A 126 2.51 9.18 -14.61
CA GLU A 126 2.93 9.98 -13.48
C GLU A 126 3.29 9.10 -12.28
N LEU A 127 4.42 9.38 -11.63
CA LEU A 127 4.85 8.72 -10.43
C LEU A 127 4.82 9.68 -9.24
N GLY A 128 3.99 9.37 -8.26
CA GLY A 128 3.86 10.11 -7.02
C GLY A 128 3.84 9.21 -5.78
N ILE A 129 3.70 9.82 -4.61
CA ILE A 129 3.71 9.06 -3.34
C ILE A 129 2.50 8.10 -3.24
N TYR A 130 1.38 8.45 -3.85
CA TYR A 130 0.21 7.57 -3.88
C TYR A 130 0.37 6.37 -4.83
N SER A 131 1.39 6.36 -5.71
CA SER A 131 1.67 5.21 -6.59
C SER A 131 1.97 3.93 -5.82
N PHE A 132 2.52 4.02 -4.60
CA PHE A 132 2.69 2.85 -3.73
C PHE A 132 1.34 2.21 -3.38
N ARG A 133 0.35 3.03 -3.04
CA ARG A 133 -1.01 2.57 -2.74
C ARG A 133 -1.75 2.10 -3.99
N HIS A 134 -1.57 2.78 -5.13
CA HIS A 134 -2.11 2.31 -6.42
C HIS A 134 -1.56 0.93 -6.79
N SER A 135 -0.27 0.70 -6.58
CA SER A 135 0.34 -0.61 -6.86
C SER A 135 -0.24 -1.74 -6.00
N TYR A 136 -0.66 -1.46 -4.76
CA TYR A 136 -1.37 -2.42 -3.92
C TYR A 136 -2.72 -2.81 -4.54
N SER A 137 -3.52 -1.83 -4.97
CA SER A 137 -4.80 -2.07 -5.64
C SER A 137 -4.63 -2.91 -6.91
N VAL A 138 -3.66 -2.54 -7.77
CA VAL A 138 -3.36 -3.29 -9.00
C VAL A 138 -2.97 -4.73 -8.71
N ARG A 139 -2.11 -4.98 -7.70
CA ARG A 139 -1.74 -6.36 -7.30
C ARG A 139 -2.91 -7.16 -6.77
N GLY A 140 -3.77 -6.54 -5.95
CA GLY A 140 -4.96 -7.19 -5.41
C GLY A 140 -5.92 -7.63 -6.52
N HIS A 141 -6.23 -6.75 -7.47
CA HIS A 141 -7.08 -7.08 -8.60
C HIS A 141 -6.45 -8.16 -9.51
N ARG A 142 -5.15 -8.09 -9.78
CA ARG A 142 -4.43 -9.13 -10.52
C ARG A 142 -4.49 -10.49 -9.82
N ALA A 143 -4.47 -10.49 -8.48
CA ALA A 143 -4.65 -11.69 -7.68
C ALA A 143 -6.11 -12.18 -7.62
N GLY A 144 -7.06 -11.45 -8.22
CA GLY A 144 -8.49 -11.83 -8.26
C GLY A 144 -9.29 -11.37 -7.05
N ILE A 145 -8.76 -10.47 -6.22
CA ILE A 145 -9.51 -9.90 -5.09
C ILE A 145 -10.56 -8.93 -5.65
N ASP A 146 -11.81 -9.10 -5.23
CA ASP A 146 -12.93 -8.27 -5.67
C ASP A 146 -12.81 -6.80 -5.18
N SER A 147 -13.47 -5.88 -5.89
CA SER A 147 -13.42 -4.45 -5.58
C SER A 147 -13.95 -4.10 -4.20
N GLY A 148 -14.94 -4.84 -3.69
CA GLY A 148 -15.49 -4.60 -2.34
C GLY A 148 -14.48 -4.94 -1.25
N SER A 149 -13.83 -6.10 -1.35
CA SER A 149 -12.74 -6.52 -0.44
C SER A 149 -11.55 -5.56 -0.52
N MET A 150 -11.16 -5.14 -1.74
CA MET A 150 -10.09 -4.15 -1.92
C MET A 150 -10.46 -2.80 -1.31
N ALA A 151 -11.69 -2.32 -1.49
CA ALA A 151 -12.18 -1.08 -0.89
C ALA A 151 -12.09 -1.12 0.64
N ASN A 152 -12.55 -2.23 1.25
CA ASN A 152 -12.48 -2.44 2.70
C ASN A 152 -11.02 -2.47 3.19
N ALA A 153 -10.14 -3.26 2.55
CA ALA A 153 -8.72 -3.33 2.91
C ALA A 153 -8.01 -1.98 2.80
N MET A 154 -8.39 -1.16 1.82
CA MET A 154 -7.85 0.18 1.61
C MET A 154 -8.57 1.27 2.43
N GLY A 155 -9.67 0.99 3.11
CA GLY A 155 -10.39 1.92 3.98
C GLY A 155 -11.06 3.07 3.22
N HIS A 156 -11.86 2.74 2.20
CA HIS A 156 -12.77 3.64 1.49
C HIS A 156 -14.01 2.89 1.00
N SER A 157 -15.02 3.62 0.52
CA SER A 157 -16.21 3.00 -0.04
C SER A 157 -15.93 2.34 -1.40
N LEU A 158 -16.80 1.43 -1.81
CA LEU A 158 -16.73 0.80 -3.14
C LEU A 158 -16.80 1.83 -4.26
N ASP A 159 -17.66 2.86 -4.13
CA ASP A 159 -17.77 3.95 -5.12
C ASP A 159 -16.46 4.70 -5.30
N VAL A 160 -15.80 5.05 -4.17
CA VAL A 160 -14.47 5.69 -4.19
C VAL A 160 -13.44 4.74 -4.81
N HIS A 161 -13.51 3.44 -4.48
CA HIS A 161 -12.57 2.48 -5.04
C HIS A 161 -12.69 2.41 -6.56
N ASN A 162 -13.91 2.25 -7.07
CA ASN A 162 -14.17 2.13 -8.51
C ASN A 162 -13.83 3.42 -9.29
N SER A 163 -14.00 4.60 -8.65
CA SER A 163 -13.64 5.88 -9.24
C SER A 163 -12.12 6.09 -9.33
N GLU A 164 -11.41 5.76 -8.23
CA GLU A 164 -9.95 6.02 -8.13
C GLU A 164 -9.10 4.90 -8.74
N TYR A 165 -9.67 3.69 -8.85
CA TYR A 165 -8.96 2.49 -9.31
C TYR A 165 -9.78 1.73 -10.36
N PRO A 166 -10.07 2.35 -11.53
CA PRO A 166 -10.79 1.68 -12.60
C PRO A 166 -9.91 0.58 -13.21
N TYR A 167 -10.12 -0.66 -12.76
CA TYR A 167 -9.28 -1.79 -13.16
C TYR A 167 -9.92 -2.67 -14.24
N SER A 168 -11.18 -2.47 -14.56
CA SER A 168 -11.89 -3.27 -15.56
C SER A 168 -11.40 -2.94 -16.96
N THR A 169 -10.57 -3.80 -17.52
CA THR A 169 -10.22 -3.83 -18.94
C THR A 169 -10.82 -5.06 -19.59
N ASN A 170 -10.90 -5.12 -20.92
CA ASN A 170 -11.36 -6.32 -21.62
C ASN A 170 -10.51 -7.53 -21.27
N GLU A 171 -9.20 -7.36 -21.14
CA GLU A 171 -8.25 -8.42 -20.75
C GLU A 171 -8.52 -8.96 -19.35
N THR A 172 -8.72 -8.07 -18.35
CA THR A 172 -9.02 -8.50 -16.98
C THR A 172 -10.39 -9.17 -16.88
N THR A 173 -11.37 -8.71 -17.64
CA THR A 173 -12.70 -9.33 -17.73
C THR A 173 -12.58 -10.74 -18.30
N GLN A 174 -11.90 -10.91 -19.43
CA GLN A 174 -11.70 -12.22 -20.05
C GLN A 174 -11.01 -13.19 -19.09
N SER A 175 -9.92 -12.75 -18.43
CA SER A 175 -9.20 -13.56 -17.44
C SER A 175 -10.06 -13.98 -16.24
N ALA A 176 -10.99 -13.12 -15.80
CA ALA A 176 -11.93 -13.44 -14.73
C ALA A 176 -12.92 -14.55 -15.17
N PHE A 177 -13.46 -14.44 -16.38
CA PHE A 177 -14.35 -15.47 -16.92
C PHE A 177 -13.65 -16.80 -17.20
N ASP A 178 -12.40 -16.78 -17.65
CA ASP A 178 -11.59 -17.99 -17.85
C ASP A 178 -11.34 -18.70 -16.52
N ARG A 179 -11.01 -17.97 -15.45
CA ARG A 179 -10.89 -18.55 -14.10
C ARG A 179 -12.19 -19.19 -13.63
N ALA A 180 -13.33 -18.52 -13.81
CA ALA A 180 -14.63 -19.03 -13.40
C ALA A 180 -14.98 -20.33 -14.15
N ARG A 181 -14.73 -20.37 -15.46
CA ARG A 181 -14.94 -21.58 -16.28
C ARG A 181 -14.05 -22.74 -15.84
N ASN A 182 -12.78 -22.48 -15.53
CA ASN A 182 -11.86 -23.52 -15.07
C ASN A 182 -12.23 -24.08 -13.69
N LEU A 183 -12.80 -23.27 -12.78
CA LEU A 183 -13.32 -23.74 -11.50
C LEU A 183 -14.56 -24.61 -11.65
N SER A 184 -15.41 -24.37 -12.65
CA SER A 184 -16.62 -25.13 -12.91
C SER A 184 -16.38 -26.51 -13.54
N VAL A 185 -15.16 -26.78 -14.02
CA VAL A 185 -14.77 -28.09 -14.63
C VAL A 185 -14.22 -29.07 -13.58
N ILE A 186 -14.01 -28.63 -12.34
CA ILE A 186 -13.41 -29.42 -11.24
C ILE A 186 -14.49 -30.00 -10.31
N THR A 187 -15.78 -29.70 -10.55
CA THR A 187 -16.95 -30.24 -9.81
C THR A 187 -17.65 -31.30 -10.66
#